data_9497b57fe2b6dc7ea63176b3e86f8bdd
#
_entry.id   9497b57fe2b6dc7ea63176b3e86f8bdd
#
_cell.length_a   1.000
_cell.length_b   1.000
_cell.length_c   1.000
_cell.angle_alpha   90.00
_cell.angle_beta   90.00
_cell.angle_gamma   90.00
#
_symmetry.space_group_name_H-M   'P 1'
#
loop_
_entity.id
_entity.type
_entity.pdbx_description
1 polymer ?
#
loop_
_entity_poly.entity_id
_entity_poly.type
_entity_poly.pdbx_seq_one_letter_code
_entity_poly.pdbx_strand_id
1 'polypeptide(L)'
;MSQPYVTAYVPWCKKWEGCCAWFYLDTRGNVTIWVGFEVPSALAAQSLPLYLSGGTLACTVQEKAAAWETVSSMQPGRLSSSYGYSGCPVMLPSDGDALLMAKLDALDEGLAAGIPGFEALPDAWKMACLDQAFNLGLHGFLSGYPHEIDRIEAGDGLGAALQCHRNGISDERNAWAAAQFKSVPA
;
A
#
# COMPACT_ATOMS: atom_id res chain seq x y z
N MET A 1 16.18 0.48 9.75
CA MET A 1 15.09 0.80 10.73
C MET A 1 14.22 1.83 10.06
N SER A 2 12.93 1.53 9.92
CA SER A 2 11.98 2.41 9.19
C SER A 2 11.91 3.80 9.83
N GLN A 3 11.69 4.81 9.00
CA GLN A 3 11.54 6.20 9.45
C GLN A 3 10.25 6.37 10.29
N PRO A 4 10.23 7.24 11.30
CA PRO A 4 9.06 7.43 12.17
C PRO A 4 7.77 7.79 11.40
N TYR A 5 7.86 8.63 10.37
CA TYR A 5 6.70 9.00 9.54
C TYR A 5 6.18 7.85 8.69
N VAL A 6 7.03 6.92 8.25
CA VAL A 6 6.61 5.68 7.56
C VAL A 6 5.72 4.85 8.48
N THR A 7 6.16 4.66 9.73
CA THR A 7 5.37 3.97 10.75
C THR A 7 4.05 4.71 11.04
N ALA A 8 4.09 6.05 11.13
CA ALA A 8 2.89 6.88 11.35
C ALA A 8 1.90 6.84 10.19
N TYR A 9 2.36 6.54 8.96
CA TYR A 9 1.49 6.41 7.79
C TYR A 9 0.75 5.06 7.74
N VAL A 10 1.23 3.99 8.36
CA VAL A 10 0.61 2.64 8.32
C VAL A 10 -0.90 2.64 8.61
N PRO A 11 -1.40 3.29 9.69
CA PRO A 11 -2.85 3.33 9.96
C PRO A 11 -3.66 3.97 8.84
N TRP A 12 -3.13 5.01 8.20
CA TRP A 12 -3.77 5.69 7.07
C TRP A 12 -3.79 4.80 5.83
N CYS A 13 -2.68 4.15 5.51
CA CYS A 13 -2.62 3.19 4.40
C CYS A 13 -3.67 2.09 4.57
N LYS A 14 -3.76 1.48 5.75
CA LYS A 14 -4.77 0.46 6.07
C LYS A 14 -6.21 0.99 5.98
N LYS A 15 -6.44 2.26 6.37
CA LYS A 15 -7.74 2.91 6.27
C LYS A 15 -8.19 3.04 4.82
N TRP A 16 -7.27 3.47 3.93
CA TRP A 16 -7.59 3.74 2.52
C TRP A 16 -7.69 2.48 1.67
N GLU A 17 -6.79 1.53 1.87
CA GLU A 17 -6.70 0.33 1.05
C GLU A 17 -7.52 -0.84 1.60
N GLY A 18 -7.88 -0.79 2.90
CA GLY A 18 -8.45 -1.93 3.61
C GLY A 18 -7.40 -3.00 3.93
N CYS A 19 -7.82 -4.00 4.68
CA CYS A 19 -7.01 -5.17 5.03
C CYS A 19 -7.81 -6.45 4.81
N CYS A 20 -7.26 -7.41 4.07
CA CYS A 20 -7.86 -8.73 3.91
C CYS A 20 -6.84 -9.82 4.24
N ALA A 21 -7.12 -10.60 5.28
CA ALA A 21 -6.18 -11.60 5.81
C ALA A 21 -6.00 -12.84 4.91
N TRP A 22 -6.85 -13.05 3.93
CA TRP A 22 -6.82 -14.16 2.97
C TRP A 22 -6.64 -13.66 1.55
N PHE A 23 -6.34 -14.55 0.62
CA PHE A 23 -6.29 -14.21 -0.80
C PHE A 23 -7.64 -13.74 -1.32
N TYR A 24 -7.64 -12.72 -2.15
CA TYR A 24 -8.81 -12.21 -2.89
C TYR A 24 -8.39 -11.75 -4.27
N LEU A 25 -9.35 -11.57 -5.19
CA LEU A 25 -9.09 -10.95 -6.48
C LEU A 25 -9.33 -9.44 -6.38
N ASP A 26 -8.34 -8.67 -6.81
CA ASP A 26 -8.47 -7.23 -6.96
C ASP A 26 -9.40 -6.85 -8.13
N THR A 27 -9.55 -5.57 -8.41
CA THR A 27 -10.41 -5.06 -9.50
C THR A 27 -9.92 -5.45 -10.90
N ARG A 28 -8.66 -5.87 -11.03
CA ARG A 28 -8.03 -6.34 -12.27
C ARG A 28 -8.05 -7.86 -12.39
N GLY A 29 -8.48 -8.55 -11.35
CA GLY A 29 -8.48 -10.01 -11.27
C GLY A 29 -7.15 -10.62 -10.82
N ASN A 30 -6.23 -9.84 -10.25
CA ASN A 30 -4.99 -10.34 -9.68
C ASN A 30 -5.22 -10.88 -8.27
N VAL A 31 -4.59 -12.02 -7.96
CA VAL A 31 -4.61 -12.54 -6.58
C VAL A 31 -3.82 -11.62 -5.68
N THR A 32 -4.47 -11.15 -4.64
CA THR A 32 -3.98 -10.11 -3.73
C THR A 32 -4.21 -10.55 -2.29
N ILE A 33 -3.42 -10.06 -1.36
CA ILE A 33 -3.57 -10.32 0.08
C ILE A 33 -3.22 -9.06 0.89
N TRP A 34 -3.68 -9.00 2.11
CA TRP A 34 -3.43 -7.94 3.08
C TRP A 34 -3.81 -6.55 2.53
N VAL A 35 -2.90 -5.58 2.55
CA VAL A 35 -3.12 -4.21 2.07
C VAL A 35 -2.65 -4.11 0.61
N GLY A 36 -3.40 -4.69 -0.34
CA GLY A 36 -3.10 -4.58 -1.77
C GLY A 36 -1.77 -5.23 -2.18
N PHE A 37 -1.32 -6.29 -1.49
CA PHE A 37 -0.11 -7.01 -1.87
C PHE A 37 -0.44 -8.04 -2.95
N GLU A 38 -0.07 -7.75 -4.20
CA GLU A 38 -0.26 -8.66 -5.34
C GLU A 38 0.64 -9.89 -5.22
N VAL A 39 0.06 -11.08 -5.45
CA VAL A 39 0.74 -12.36 -5.41
C VAL A 39 0.67 -12.97 -6.81
N PRO A 40 1.70 -12.82 -7.64
CA PRO A 40 1.61 -13.06 -9.09
C PRO A 40 1.51 -14.55 -9.49
N SER A 41 1.78 -15.46 -8.57
CA SER A 41 1.73 -16.90 -8.87
C SER A 41 1.60 -17.76 -7.61
N ALA A 42 1.18 -19.02 -7.79
CA ALA A 42 1.18 -20.03 -6.73
C ALA A 42 2.59 -20.22 -6.13
N LEU A 43 3.64 -20.08 -6.92
CA LEU A 43 5.02 -20.13 -6.44
C LEU A 43 5.33 -18.96 -5.50
N ALA A 44 4.91 -17.74 -5.85
CA ALA A 44 5.07 -16.58 -4.98
C ALA A 44 4.30 -16.75 -3.65
N ALA A 45 3.11 -17.36 -3.69
CA ALA A 45 2.32 -17.65 -2.51
C ALA A 45 3.03 -18.55 -1.49
N GLN A 46 3.89 -19.46 -1.95
CA GLN A 46 4.62 -20.40 -1.08
C GLN A 46 5.56 -19.70 -0.08
N SER A 47 6.06 -18.52 -0.41
CA SER A 47 6.96 -17.75 0.46
C SER A 47 6.24 -16.95 1.54
N LEU A 48 4.92 -16.78 1.43
CA LEU A 48 4.15 -15.96 2.38
C LEU A 48 3.96 -16.65 3.72
N PRO A 49 3.95 -15.91 4.84
CA PRO A 49 3.65 -16.44 6.17
C PRO A 49 2.13 -16.58 6.32
N LEU A 50 1.60 -17.74 5.91
CA LEU A 50 0.18 -18.07 5.99
C LEU A 50 -0.05 -19.20 6.99
N TYR A 51 -1.20 -19.14 7.65
CA TYR A 51 -1.60 -20.04 8.71
C TYR A 51 -3.00 -20.61 8.45
N LEU A 52 -3.24 -21.82 8.90
CA LEU A 52 -4.57 -22.41 8.89
C LEU A 52 -5.50 -21.69 9.88
N SER A 53 -6.79 -21.86 9.67
CA SER A 53 -7.88 -21.24 10.43
C SER A 53 -7.62 -21.25 11.94
N GLY A 54 -7.60 -20.06 12.55
CA GLY A 54 -7.25 -19.87 13.96
C GLY A 54 -5.81 -19.40 14.20
N GLY A 55 -4.95 -19.32 13.18
CA GLY A 55 -3.61 -18.67 13.27
C GLY A 55 -2.55 -19.46 14.04
N THR A 56 -2.80 -20.73 14.38
CA THR A 56 -1.92 -21.52 15.23
C THR A 56 -1.01 -22.50 14.50
N LEU A 57 -1.35 -22.85 13.25
CA LEU A 57 -0.61 -23.83 12.46
C LEU A 57 -0.16 -23.22 11.15
N ALA A 58 1.15 -23.12 10.94
CA ALA A 58 1.72 -22.63 9.68
C ALA A 58 1.31 -23.55 8.51
N CYS A 59 0.90 -22.94 7.40
CA CYS A 59 0.59 -23.68 6.17
C CYS A 59 1.85 -24.27 5.54
N THR A 60 1.71 -25.45 4.98
CA THR A 60 2.68 -26.05 4.08
C THR A 60 2.75 -25.27 2.76
N VAL A 61 3.82 -25.43 2.00
CA VAL A 61 3.96 -24.81 0.67
C VAL A 61 2.85 -25.25 -0.30
N GLN A 62 2.38 -26.49 -0.18
CA GLN A 62 1.30 -27.04 -0.99
C GLN A 62 -0.05 -26.39 -0.65
N GLU A 63 -0.36 -26.21 0.64
CA GLU A 63 -1.59 -25.55 1.08
C GLU A 63 -1.65 -24.09 0.62
N LYS A 64 -0.53 -23.37 0.68
CA LYS A 64 -0.43 -22.00 0.18
C LYS A 64 -0.65 -21.91 -1.33
N ALA A 65 -0.02 -22.80 -2.10
CA ALA A 65 -0.19 -22.88 -3.55
C ALA A 65 -1.65 -23.21 -3.92
N ALA A 66 -2.25 -24.21 -3.27
CA ALA A 66 -3.64 -24.61 -3.49
C ALA A 66 -4.64 -23.50 -3.14
N ALA A 67 -4.38 -22.73 -2.09
CA ALA A 67 -5.20 -21.56 -1.74
C ALA A 67 -5.13 -20.47 -2.81
N TRP A 68 -3.93 -20.19 -3.33
CA TRP A 68 -3.74 -19.26 -4.44
C TRP A 68 -4.52 -19.72 -5.70
N GLU A 69 -4.36 -20.99 -6.10
CA GLU A 69 -5.05 -21.60 -7.24
C GLU A 69 -6.58 -21.55 -7.07
N THR A 70 -7.08 -21.83 -5.87
CA THR A 70 -8.50 -21.75 -5.53
C THR A 70 -9.02 -20.35 -5.80
N VAL A 71 -8.38 -19.31 -5.25
CA VAL A 71 -8.85 -17.93 -5.41
C VAL A 71 -8.67 -17.43 -6.84
N SER A 72 -7.56 -17.78 -7.51
CA SER A 72 -7.31 -17.37 -8.91
C SER A 72 -8.35 -17.89 -9.88
N SER A 73 -9.01 -19.00 -9.56
CA SER A 73 -10.09 -19.60 -10.35
C SER A 73 -11.48 -19.02 -10.06
N MET A 74 -11.63 -18.18 -9.02
CA MET A 74 -12.92 -17.57 -8.67
C MET A 74 -13.29 -16.44 -9.61
N GLN A 75 -14.56 -16.08 -9.60
CA GLN A 75 -15.06 -14.95 -10.40
C GLN A 75 -14.56 -13.62 -9.79
N PRO A 76 -13.92 -12.74 -10.58
CA PRO A 76 -13.50 -11.42 -10.11
C PRO A 76 -14.70 -10.47 -9.90
N GLY A 77 -14.41 -9.28 -9.34
CA GLY A 77 -15.42 -8.22 -9.14
C GLY A 77 -16.30 -8.39 -7.91
N ARG A 78 -15.88 -9.21 -6.96
CA ARG A 78 -16.55 -9.38 -5.66
C ARG A 78 -15.84 -8.57 -4.58
N LEU A 79 -16.50 -8.32 -3.47
CA LEU A 79 -15.87 -7.79 -2.27
C LEU A 79 -14.81 -8.77 -1.76
N SER A 80 -13.69 -8.27 -1.25
CA SER A 80 -12.60 -9.10 -0.71
C SER A 80 -13.06 -10.12 0.36
N SER A 81 -14.06 -9.75 1.16
CA SER A 81 -14.70 -10.64 2.14
C SER A 81 -15.36 -11.89 1.53
N SER A 82 -15.76 -11.84 0.27
CA SER A 82 -16.46 -12.95 -0.42
C SER A 82 -15.51 -14.04 -0.95
N TYR A 83 -14.21 -13.84 -0.86
CA TYR A 83 -13.21 -14.83 -1.27
C TYR A 83 -12.78 -15.74 -0.12
N GLY A 84 -13.12 -15.39 1.14
CA GLY A 84 -12.89 -16.25 2.28
C GLY A 84 -13.79 -17.51 2.23
N TYR A 85 -13.21 -18.67 2.53
CA TYR A 85 -13.89 -19.95 2.60
C TYR A 85 -13.47 -20.73 3.85
N SER A 86 -14.21 -21.76 4.21
CA SER A 86 -13.90 -22.58 5.40
C SER A 86 -12.52 -23.22 5.25
N GLY A 87 -11.63 -22.98 6.21
CA GLY A 87 -10.26 -23.49 6.18
C GLY A 87 -9.29 -22.71 5.26
N CYS A 88 -9.69 -21.56 4.71
CA CYS A 88 -8.77 -20.75 3.93
C CYS A 88 -7.57 -20.31 4.78
N PRO A 89 -6.35 -20.36 4.24
CA PRO A 89 -5.18 -19.80 4.90
C PRO A 89 -5.32 -18.31 5.15
N VAL A 90 -4.81 -17.83 6.28
CA VAL A 90 -4.83 -16.43 6.68
C VAL A 90 -3.43 -15.93 7.01
N MET A 91 -3.20 -14.66 6.74
CA MET A 91 -2.03 -13.92 7.19
C MET A 91 -2.30 -13.32 8.56
N LEU A 92 -1.36 -13.46 9.49
CA LEU A 92 -1.47 -12.79 10.79
C LEU A 92 -1.20 -11.28 10.65
N PRO A 93 -1.81 -10.44 11.50
CA PRO A 93 -1.59 -9.00 11.45
C PRO A 93 -0.13 -8.60 11.54
N SER A 94 0.67 -9.25 12.38
CA SER A 94 2.12 -8.99 12.51
C SER A 94 2.89 -9.23 11.22
N ASP A 95 2.55 -10.30 10.50
CA ASP A 95 3.23 -10.68 9.26
C ASP A 95 2.81 -9.77 8.10
N GLY A 96 1.52 -9.47 8.03
CA GLY A 96 0.99 -8.54 7.02
C GLY A 96 1.50 -7.12 7.22
N ASP A 97 1.62 -6.67 8.46
CA ASP A 97 2.20 -5.36 8.77
C ASP A 97 3.70 -5.32 8.46
N ALA A 98 4.43 -6.42 8.65
CA ALA A 98 5.83 -6.51 8.23
C ALA A 98 5.99 -6.40 6.70
N LEU A 99 5.11 -7.04 5.93
CA LEU A 99 5.08 -6.89 4.46
C LEU A 99 4.73 -5.47 4.03
N LEU A 100 3.75 -4.85 4.69
CA LEU A 100 3.37 -3.46 4.41
C LEU A 100 4.54 -2.52 4.70
N MET A 101 5.19 -2.66 5.85
CA MET A 101 6.37 -1.86 6.21
C MET A 101 7.49 -1.99 5.19
N ALA A 102 7.83 -3.20 4.76
CA ALA A 102 8.85 -3.42 3.74
C ALA A 102 8.52 -2.73 2.41
N LYS A 103 7.24 -2.74 2.00
CA LYS A 103 6.77 -2.02 0.80
C LYS A 103 6.87 -0.51 0.98
N LEU A 104 6.49 0.02 2.14
CA LEU A 104 6.56 1.45 2.44
C LEU A 104 8.01 1.94 2.51
N ASP A 105 8.90 1.18 3.13
CA ASP A 105 10.33 1.49 3.19
C ASP A 105 10.95 1.54 1.77
N ALA A 106 10.61 0.60 0.90
CA ALA A 106 11.08 0.61 -0.49
C ALA A 106 10.54 1.80 -1.30
N LEU A 107 9.29 2.23 -1.04
CA LEU A 107 8.74 3.45 -1.65
C LEU A 107 9.44 4.70 -1.13
N ASP A 108 9.72 4.75 0.17
CA ASP A 108 10.43 5.84 0.81
C ASP A 108 11.85 6.03 0.24
N GLU A 109 12.61 4.94 0.11
CA GLU A 109 13.92 4.94 -0.55
C GLU A 109 13.81 5.44 -2.01
N GLY A 110 12.77 5.00 -2.73
CA GLY A 110 12.53 5.44 -4.10
C GLY A 110 12.15 6.92 -4.21
N LEU A 111 11.38 7.45 -3.26
CA LEU A 111 11.05 8.88 -3.18
C LEU A 111 12.29 9.71 -2.85
N ALA A 112 13.12 9.27 -1.92
CA ALA A 112 14.38 9.94 -1.59
C ALA A 112 15.37 9.99 -2.76
N ALA A 113 15.36 8.94 -3.60
CA ALA A 113 16.16 8.92 -4.83
C ALA A 113 15.57 9.77 -5.96
N GLY A 114 14.24 9.93 -6.00
CA GLY A 114 13.51 10.58 -7.10
C GLY A 114 13.21 12.07 -6.87
N ILE A 115 13.19 12.55 -5.62
CA ILE A 115 12.87 13.94 -5.26
C ILE A 115 14.08 14.58 -4.58
N PRO A 116 14.78 15.51 -5.24
CA PRO A 116 15.88 16.27 -4.66
C PRO A 116 15.48 16.92 -3.31
N GLY A 117 16.30 16.68 -2.28
CA GLY A 117 16.05 17.24 -0.94
C GLY A 117 14.95 16.56 -0.12
N PHE A 118 14.41 15.44 -0.57
CA PHE A 118 13.33 14.69 0.11
C PHE A 118 13.60 14.45 1.59
N GLU A 119 14.82 14.07 1.95
CA GLU A 119 15.21 13.79 3.34
C GLU A 119 15.00 14.98 4.29
N ALA A 120 15.12 16.21 3.77
CA ALA A 120 14.96 17.43 4.54
C ALA A 120 13.50 17.93 4.63
N LEU A 121 12.58 17.30 3.90
CA LEU A 121 11.17 17.68 3.91
C LEU A 121 10.52 17.39 5.27
N PRO A 122 9.47 18.14 5.65
CA PRO A 122 8.66 17.82 6.82
C PRO A 122 8.05 16.42 6.73
N ASP A 123 7.97 15.71 7.86
CA ASP A 123 7.41 14.35 7.92
C ASP A 123 5.98 14.26 7.34
N ALA A 124 5.16 15.29 7.55
CA ALA A 124 3.82 15.36 6.97
C ALA A 124 3.85 15.33 5.43
N TRP A 125 4.77 16.08 4.81
CA TRP A 125 4.92 16.08 3.35
C TRP A 125 5.40 14.73 2.82
N LYS A 126 6.37 14.13 3.51
CA LYS A 126 6.83 12.77 3.19
C LYS A 126 5.70 11.75 3.24
N MET A 127 4.80 11.85 4.25
CA MET A 127 3.62 10.99 4.32
C MET A 127 2.66 11.19 3.14
N ALA A 128 2.46 12.43 2.68
CA ALA A 128 1.62 12.70 1.50
C ALA A 128 2.25 12.12 0.23
N CYS A 129 3.57 12.29 0.03
CA CYS A 129 4.30 11.69 -1.08
C CYS A 129 4.23 10.15 -1.04
N LEU A 130 4.37 9.57 0.16
CA LEU A 130 4.28 8.12 0.37
C LEU A 130 2.89 7.58 0.02
N ASP A 131 1.81 8.29 0.39
CA ASP A 131 0.44 7.96 0.03
C ASP A 131 0.22 7.98 -1.49
N GLN A 132 0.79 8.97 -2.18
CA GLN A 132 0.69 9.05 -3.62
C GLN A 132 1.48 7.96 -4.31
N ALA A 133 2.72 7.72 -3.87
CA ALA A 133 3.57 6.66 -4.41
C ALA A 133 2.97 5.26 -4.14
N PHE A 134 2.32 5.05 -3.00
CA PHE A 134 1.63 3.80 -2.71
C PHE A 134 0.45 3.55 -3.66
N ASN A 135 -0.35 4.59 -3.91
CA ASN A 135 -1.56 4.51 -4.73
C ASN A 135 -1.29 4.45 -6.25
N LEU A 136 -0.34 5.27 -6.73
CA LEU A 136 -0.02 5.43 -8.16
C LEU A 136 1.13 4.53 -8.65
N GLY A 137 1.87 3.94 -7.71
CA GLY A 137 3.21 3.43 -7.95
C GLY A 137 4.23 4.57 -7.97
N LEU A 138 5.48 4.28 -7.57
CA LEU A 138 6.56 5.28 -7.51
C LEU A 138 6.74 6.02 -8.85
N HIS A 139 6.87 5.28 -9.94
CA HIS A 139 7.02 5.86 -11.29
C HIS A 139 5.79 6.69 -11.68
N GLY A 140 4.58 6.20 -11.40
CA GLY A 140 3.33 6.91 -11.69
C GLY A 140 3.23 8.24 -10.96
N PHE A 141 3.68 8.32 -9.72
CA PHE A 141 3.75 9.57 -8.98
C PHE A 141 4.83 10.50 -9.54
N LEU A 142 6.09 10.05 -9.61
CA LEU A 142 7.21 10.90 -10.02
C LEU A 142 7.09 11.45 -11.45
N SER A 143 6.53 10.67 -12.38
CA SER A 143 6.37 11.10 -13.78
C SER A 143 5.01 11.73 -14.09
N GLY A 144 3.97 11.36 -13.36
CA GLY A 144 2.59 11.82 -13.60
C GLY A 144 2.25 13.15 -12.92
N TYR A 145 3.03 13.56 -11.92
CA TYR A 145 2.76 14.76 -11.10
C TYR A 145 3.94 15.76 -11.07
N PRO A 146 4.51 16.13 -12.23
CA PRO A 146 5.74 16.97 -12.27
C PRO A 146 5.52 18.33 -11.60
N HIS A 147 4.37 18.96 -11.77
CA HIS A 147 4.09 20.25 -11.13
C HIS A 147 3.99 20.18 -9.61
N GLU A 148 3.52 19.04 -9.07
CA GLU A 148 3.52 18.83 -7.62
C GLU A 148 4.96 18.65 -7.12
N ILE A 149 5.77 17.85 -7.82
CA ILE A 149 7.17 17.64 -7.47
C ILE A 149 7.93 18.97 -7.49
N ASP A 150 7.76 19.81 -8.53
CA ASP A 150 8.34 21.15 -8.60
C ASP A 150 8.00 22.02 -7.37
N ARG A 151 6.76 21.93 -6.86
CA ARG A 151 6.32 22.65 -5.66
C ARG A 151 6.94 22.10 -4.39
N ILE A 152 7.03 20.79 -4.29
CA ILE A 152 7.69 20.11 -3.15
C ILE A 152 9.15 20.51 -3.08
N GLU A 153 9.89 20.47 -4.19
CA GLU A 153 11.30 20.88 -4.28
C GLU A 153 11.52 22.37 -3.94
N ALA A 154 10.55 23.21 -4.33
CA ALA A 154 10.58 24.64 -4.02
C ALA A 154 10.19 24.96 -2.56
N GLY A 155 9.78 23.99 -1.75
CA GLY A 155 9.25 24.23 -0.39
C GLY A 155 7.87 24.89 -0.37
N ASP A 156 7.14 24.89 -1.49
CA ASP A 156 5.82 25.49 -1.63
C ASP A 156 4.70 24.48 -1.28
N GLY A 157 4.44 24.29 0.02
CA GLY A 157 3.42 23.37 0.49
C GLY A 157 2.00 23.73 0.06
N LEU A 158 1.67 25.02 -0.09
CA LEU A 158 0.37 25.43 -0.61
C LEU A 158 0.22 25.08 -2.10
N GLY A 159 1.26 25.30 -2.88
CA GLY A 159 1.32 24.91 -4.28
C GLY A 159 1.22 23.40 -4.45
N ALA A 160 1.95 22.61 -3.66
CA ALA A 160 1.87 21.14 -3.67
C ALA A 160 0.45 20.65 -3.33
N ALA A 161 -0.18 21.23 -2.30
CA ALA A 161 -1.54 20.90 -1.91
C ALA A 161 -2.60 21.16 -3.01
N LEU A 162 -2.36 22.11 -3.91
CA LEU A 162 -3.23 22.38 -5.06
C LEU A 162 -3.02 21.39 -6.21
N GLN A 163 -1.87 20.74 -6.28
CA GLN A 163 -1.48 19.82 -7.36
C GLN A 163 -1.67 18.34 -7.01
N CYS A 164 -1.85 18.00 -5.71
CA CYS A 164 -1.87 16.61 -5.23
C CYS A 164 -3.18 15.85 -5.49
N HIS A 165 -4.16 16.46 -6.17
CA HIS A 165 -5.45 15.82 -6.42
C HIS A 165 -5.32 14.65 -7.39
N ARG A 166 -5.90 13.50 -7.02
CA ARG A 166 -5.92 12.27 -7.82
C ARG A 166 -7.35 11.92 -8.21
N ASN A 167 -7.57 11.58 -9.46
CA ASN A 167 -8.84 11.06 -9.92
C ASN A 167 -9.03 9.59 -9.50
N GLY A 168 -10.25 9.20 -9.19
CA GLY A 168 -10.60 7.81 -8.88
C GLY A 168 -10.35 7.37 -7.45
N ILE A 169 -9.94 8.29 -6.55
CA ILE A 169 -9.88 8.06 -5.11
C ILE A 169 -10.88 8.96 -4.38
N SER A 170 -11.14 8.66 -3.09
CA SER A 170 -12.11 9.44 -2.30
C SER A 170 -11.65 10.88 -2.07
N ASP A 171 -12.62 11.79 -2.00
CA ASP A 171 -12.37 13.20 -1.64
C ASP A 171 -11.71 13.32 -0.26
N GLU A 172 -12.06 12.44 0.68
CA GLU A 172 -11.46 12.40 2.01
C GLU A 172 -9.94 12.11 1.93
N ARG A 173 -9.50 11.15 1.10
CA ARG A 173 -8.07 10.84 0.93
C ARG A 173 -7.32 11.98 0.24
N ASN A 174 -7.92 12.59 -0.79
CA ASN A 174 -7.36 13.78 -1.44
C ASN A 174 -7.23 14.96 -0.47
N ALA A 175 -8.27 15.22 0.33
CA ALA A 175 -8.26 16.27 1.35
C ALA A 175 -7.20 16.00 2.43
N TRP A 176 -7.04 14.74 2.84
CA TRP A 176 -6.00 14.35 3.79
C TRP A 176 -4.60 14.65 3.23
N ALA A 177 -4.29 14.24 2.00
CA ALA A 177 -2.99 14.50 1.37
C ALA A 177 -2.71 16.00 1.27
N ALA A 178 -3.68 16.78 0.80
CA ALA A 178 -3.57 18.24 0.73
C ALA A 178 -3.36 18.89 2.11
N ALA A 179 -3.97 18.36 3.18
CA ALA A 179 -3.79 18.84 4.54
C ALA A 179 -2.36 18.59 5.05
N GLN A 180 -1.73 17.47 4.66
CA GLN A 180 -0.33 17.20 5.04
C GLN A 180 0.60 18.28 4.50
N PHE A 181 0.47 18.68 3.23
CA PHE A 181 1.28 19.75 2.64
C PHE A 181 1.04 21.13 3.28
N LYS A 182 -0.19 21.40 3.75
CA LYS A 182 -0.55 22.66 4.40
C LYS A 182 -0.14 22.75 5.87
N SER A 183 0.19 21.63 6.51
CA SER A 183 0.37 21.55 7.97
C SER A 183 1.64 22.22 8.47
N VAL A 184 2.60 22.52 7.60
CA VAL A 184 3.85 23.19 7.95
C VAL A 184 3.87 24.53 7.26
N PRO A 185 4.05 25.66 7.99
CA PRO A 185 4.25 26.98 7.38
C PRO A 185 5.52 26.98 6.53
N ALA A 186 5.43 27.66 5.39
CA ALA A 186 6.58 27.92 4.52
C ALA A 186 7.65 28.77 5.22
#